data_a01ca198194a0c3e751591c1dfa53a5c
#
_entry.id   a01ca198194a0c3e751591c1dfa53a5c
#
_cell.length_a   1.000
_cell.length_b   1.000
_cell.length_c   1.000
_cell.angle_alpha   90.00
_cell.angle_beta   90.00
_cell.angle_gamma   90.00
#
_symmetry.space_group_name_H-M   'P 1'
#
loop_
_entity.id
_entity.type
_entity.pdbx_description
1 polymer ?
#
loop_
_entity_poly.entity_id
_entity_poly.type
_entity_poly.pdbx_seq_one_letter_code
_entity_poly.pdbx_strand_id
1 'polypeptide(L)'
;LLRDPLIQLKYRLHNAEVLDHLPEGAFITVSNHPIGSLDGIILIDIMASRRPDFKVMVNGILEKIGAMADNFIAVKPDTKHQGKGNPANLNGVRLSLQQLHDGHPMGFFPAGAMSFYNKEKKRVCDLSWARSVIRLIRKSNVPVYPVYFDFQNSDFFYWLGRISWQIRTLRVPAEIFNKKGRTVDVYIGNPISVEEIQAIPDDTQLADFLYAKTYSSKQ
;
A
#
# COMPACT_ATOMS: atom_id res chain seq x y z
N LEU A 1 7.41 -4.78 16.17
CA LEU A 1 8.33 -3.97 15.35
C LEU A 1 8.11 -2.47 15.59
N LEU A 2 6.88 -1.96 15.47
CA LEU A 2 6.56 -0.53 15.66
C LEU A 2 6.89 -0.04 17.07
N ARG A 3 6.75 -0.91 18.09
CA ARG A 3 7.07 -0.64 19.50
C ARG A 3 8.54 -0.83 19.85
N ASP A 4 9.38 -1.24 18.90
CA ASP A 4 10.81 -1.41 19.09
C ASP A 4 11.43 -0.09 19.61
N PRO A 5 12.32 -0.11 20.63
CA PRO A 5 12.96 1.09 21.18
C PRO A 5 13.70 1.95 20.17
N LEU A 6 14.11 1.37 19.04
CA LEU A 6 14.78 2.09 17.95
C LEU A 6 13.79 2.80 17.01
N ILE A 7 12.58 2.27 16.87
CA ILE A 7 11.57 2.80 15.95
C ILE A 7 10.55 3.67 16.69
N GLN A 8 9.92 3.14 17.73
CA GLN A 8 8.92 3.84 18.57
C GLN A 8 7.91 4.65 17.76
N LEU A 9 7.50 4.13 16.61
CA LEU A 9 6.53 4.78 15.74
C LEU A 9 5.13 4.47 16.24
N LYS A 10 4.30 5.50 16.35
CA LYS A 10 2.89 5.39 16.70
C LYS A 10 2.03 5.68 15.48
N TYR A 11 0.80 5.19 15.48
CA TYR A 11 -0.20 5.63 14.52
C TYR A 11 -1.51 5.96 15.24
N ARG A 12 -2.30 6.84 14.63
CA ARG A 12 -3.64 7.20 15.07
C ARG A 12 -4.60 6.83 13.95
N LEU A 13 -5.59 6.02 14.30
CA LEU A 13 -6.65 5.64 13.36
C LEU A 13 -7.77 6.69 13.37
N HIS A 14 -8.23 7.02 12.19
CA HIS A 14 -9.43 7.81 11.94
C HIS A 14 -10.44 6.93 11.20
N ASN A 15 -11.72 7.07 11.52
CA ASN A 15 -12.82 6.23 11.01
C ASN A 15 -12.61 4.75 11.34
N ALA A 16 -12.11 4.47 12.54
CA ALA A 16 -11.76 3.09 12.97
C ALA A 16 -12.98 2.17 13.03
N GLU A 17 -14.19 2.73 13.17
CA GLU A 17 -15.47 2.01 13.17
C GLU A 17 -15.72 1.22 11.87
N VAL A 18 -15.13 1.63 10.75
CA VAL A 18 -15.20 0.88 9.48
C VAL A 18 -14.57 -0.51 9.63
N LEU A 19 -13.55 -0.65 10.49
CA LEU A 19 -12.88 -1.92 10.72
C LEU A 19 -13.74 -2.92 11.51
N ASP A 20 -14.76 -2.46 12.22
CA ASP A 20 -15.67 -3.33 12.98
C ASP A 20 -16.70 -4.01 12.06
N HIS A 21 -16.77 -3.56 10.80
CA HIS A 21 -17.69 -4.07 9.78
C HIS A 21 -16.94 -4.73 8.59
N LEU A 22 -15.71 -5.17 8.81
CA LEU A 22 -14.95 -5.90 7.78
C LEU A 22 -15.66 -7.26 7.50
N PRO A 23 -15.76 -7.67 6.22
CA PRO A 23 -16.39 -8.95 5.88
C PRO A 23 -15.57 -10.13 6.40
N GLU A 24 -16.25 -11.25 6.70
CA GLU A 24 -15.60 -12.52 7.02
C GLU A 24 -14.84 -13.10 5.81
N GLY A 25 -15.33 -12.84 4.60
CA GLY A 25 -14.70 -13.22 3.34
C GLY A 25 -13.53 -12.31 2.92
N ALA A 26 -13.11 -12.47 1.68
CA ALA A 26 -12.04 -11.67 1.09
C ALA A 26 -12.47 -10.21 0.90
N PHE A 27 -11.52 -9.31 1.09
CA PHE A 27 -11.58 -7.91 0.69
C PHE A 27 -10.18 -7.42 0.30
N ILE A 28 -10.12 -6.27 -0.33
CA ILE A 28 -8.86 -5.64 -0.70
C ILE A 28 -8.73 -4.29 0.04
N THR A 29 -7.53 -3.97 0.53
CA THR A 29 -7.18 -2.59 0.87
C THR A 29 -6.29 -1.99 -0.21
N VAL A 30 -6.53 -0.72 -0.56
CA VAL A 30 -5.67 0.07 -1.44
C VAL A 30 -5.17 1.29 -0.72
N SER A 31 -3.86 1.54 -0.79
CA SER A 31 -3.23 2.58 0.02
C SER A 31 -2.25 3.43 -0.79
N ASN A 32 -2.12 4.72 -0.40
CA ASN A 32 -0.97 5.51 -0.79
C ASN A 32 0.30 5.02 -0.08
N HIS A 33 1.48 5.40 -0.59
CA HIS A 33 2.76 4.83 -0.13
C HIS A 33 3.80 5.91 0.27
N PRO A 34 3.51 6.77 1.27
CA PRO A 34 4.35 7.93 1.57
C PRO A 34 5.65 7.60 2.28
N ILE A 35 5.71 6.56 3.13
CA ILE A 35 6.84 6.30 4.02
C ILE A 35 7.72 5.14 3.51
N GLY A 36 7.14 4.22 2.76
CA GLY A 36 7.79 3.00 2.29
C GLY A 36 7.45 1.79 3.16
N SER A 37 8.43 0.99 3.56
CA SER A 37 8.17 -0.26 4.29
C SER A 37 7.31 -0.11 5.55
N LEU A 38 7.36 1.04 6.21
CA LEU A 38 6.56 1.30 7.42
C LEU A 38 5.06 1.37 7.14
N ASP A 39 4.64 1.81 5.96
CA ASP A 39 3.22 1.82 5.59
C ASP A 39 2.64 0.41 5.57
N GLY A 40 3.39 -0.54 4.98
CA GLY A 40 3.00 -1.94 4.95
C GLY A 40 2.94 -2.57 6.35
N ILE A 41 3.90 -2.23 7.21
CA ILE A 41 3.96 -2.72 8.60
C ILE A 41 2.77 -2.19 9.41
N ILE A 42 2.47 -0.89 9.29
CA ILE A 42 1.31 -0.28 9.96
C ILE A 42 0.01 -0.89 9.44
N LEU A 43 -0.11 -1.06 8.12
CA LEU A 43 -1.30 -1.66 7.51
C LEU A 43 -1.55 -3.07 8.03
N ILE A 44 -0.50 -3.89 8.14
CA ILE A 44 -0.60 -5.25 8.70
C ILE A 44 -1.00 -5.19 10.17
N ASP A 45 -0.38 -4.33 10.99
CA ASP A 45 -0.69 -4.20 12.42
C ASP A 45 -2.18 -3.83 12.62
N ILE A 46 -2.72 -2.94 11.79
CA ILE A 46 -4.12 -2.54 11.81
C ILE A 46 -5.04 -3.71 11.39
N MET A 47 -4.80 -4.27 10.21
CA MET A 47 -5.71 -5.23 9.59
C MET A 47 -5.61 -6.62 10.23
N ALA A 48 -4.40 -7.10 10.54
CA ALA A 48 -4.21 -8.42 11.14
C ALA A 48 -4.73 -8.49 12.58
N SER A 49 -4.92 -7.36 13.26
CA SER A 49 -5.61 -7.33 14.55
C SER A 49 -7.09 -7.75 14.48
N ARG A 50 -7.71 -7.67 13.30
CA ARG A 50 -9.10 -8.07 13.02
C ARG A 50 -9.17 -9.32 12.14
N ARG A 51 -8.26 -9.41 11.16
CA ARG A 51 -8.15 -10.48 10.17
C ARG A 51 -6.70 -10.98 10.15
N PRO A 52 -6.35 -11.96 11.01
CA PRO A 52 -4.97 -12.50 11.11
C PRO A 52 -4.44 -13.08 9.80
N ASP A 53 -5.34 -13.48 8.91
CA ASP A 53 -5.07 -13.99 7.56
C ASP A 53 -4.78 -12.90 6.52
N PHE A 54 -4.81 -11.62 6.91
CA PHE A 54 -4.50 -10.49 6.02
C PHE A 54 -3.06 -10.52 5.57
N LYS A 55 -2.85 -10.39 4.25
CA LYS A 55 -1.51 -10.28 3.64
C LYS A 55 -1.36 -9.02 2.81
N VAL A 56 -0.12 -8.54 2.70
CA VAL A 56 0.22 -7.39 1.86
C VAL A 56 1.17 -7.81 0.76
N MET A 57 0.92 -7.36 -0.46
CA MET A 57 1.88 -7.50 -1.54
C MET A 57 3.04 -6.53 -1.32
N VAL A 58 4.25 -7.06 -1.16
CA VAL A 58 5.45 -6.29 -0.84
C VAL A 58 6.59 -6.58 -1.81
N ASN A 59 7.56 -5.66 -1.87
CA ASN A 59 8.83 -5.93 -2.53
C ASN A 59 9.60 -7.01 -1.76
N GLY A 60 10.18 -8.00 -2.45
CA GLY A 60 10.90 -9.14 -1.87
C GLY A 60 12.03 -8.82 -0.90
N ILE A 61 12.49 -7.55 -0.83
CA ILE A 61 13.43 -7.10 0.20
C ILE A 61 12.81 -7.22 1.61
N LEU A 62 11.49 -7.05 1.73
CA LEU A 62 10.78 -7.10 3.01
C LEU A 62 10.52 -8.53 3.51
N GLU A 63 10.64 -9.54 2.67
CA GLU A 63 10.59 -10.97 3.07
C GLU A 63 11.60 -11.31 4.19
N LYS A 64 12.68 -10.57 4.26
CA LYS A 64 13.74 -10.78 5.25
C LYS A 64 13.34 -10.33 6.67
N ILE A 65 12.19 -9.67 6.83
CA ILE A 65 11.64 -9.31 8.13
C ILE A 65 10.85 -10.52 8.67
N GLY A 66 11.56 -11.48 9.25
CA GLY A 66 11.00 -12.76 9.69
C GLY A 66 9.77 -12.69 10.60
N ALA A 67 9.64 -11.62 11.40
CA ALA A 67 8.51 -11.45 12.34
C ALA A 67 7.14 -11.22 11.65
N MET A 68 7.11 -10.96 10.35
CA MET A 68 5.89 -10.68 9.58
C MET A 68 5.86 -11.46 8.24
N ALA A 69 6.70 -12.46 8.08
CA ALA A 69 6.83 -13.22 6.84
C ALA A 69 5.50 -13.83 6.38
N ASP A 70 4.68 -14.29 7.30
CA ASP A 70 3.37 -14.90 7.02
C ASP A 70 2.34 -13.90 6.47
N ASN A 71 2.54 -12.60 6.71
CA ASN A 71 1.67 -11.54 6.22
C ASN A 71 2.14 -10.92 4.90
N PHE A 72 3.20 -11.45 4.28
CA PHE A 72 3.74 -10.92 3.03
C PHE A 72 3.49 -11.87 1.86
N ILE A 73 3.13 -11.28 0.71
CA ILE A 73 3.29 -11.90 -0.60
C ILE A 73 4.34 -11.10 -1.35
N ALA A 74 5.53 -11.67 -1.47
CA ALA A 74 6.66 -10.99 -2.07
C ALA A 74 6.59 -10.99 -3.61
N VAL A 75 6.87 -9.83 -4.18
CA VAL A 75 7.07 -9.64 -5.62
C VAL A 75 8.45 -9.04 -5.87
N LYS A 76 9.08 -9.40 -6.97
CA LYS A 76 10.33 -8.73 -7.38
C LYS A 76 9.98 -7.48 -8.18
N PRO A 77 10.52 -6.30 -7.81
CA PRO A 77 10.29 -5.10 -8.59
C PRO A 77 10.86 -5.28 -10.00
N ASP A 78 10.06 -4.94 -11.00
CA ASP A 78 10.52 -4.95 -12.39
C ASP A 78 11.32 -3.69 -12.68
N THR A 79 12.61 -3.71 -12.35
CA THR A 79 13.51 -2.57 -12.57
C THR A 79 14.03 -2.46 -14.00
N LYS A 80 13.79 -3.46 -14.87
CA LYS A 80 14.40 -3.54 -16.21
C LYS A 80 13.43 -3.68 -17.38
N HIS A 81 12.16 -3.99 -17.14
CA HIS A 81 11.21 -4.30 -18.22
C HIS A 81 9.86 -3.62 -17.97
N GLN A 82 9.76 -2.36 -18.31
CA GLN A 82 8.46 -1.70 -18.41
C GLN A 82 7.62 -2.44 -19.47
N GLY A 83 6.68 -3.28 -19.02
CA GLY A 83 5.66 -3.86 -19.87
C GLY A 83 5.82 -5.29 -20.35
N LYS A 84 6.94 -6.00 -20.10
CA LYS A 84 7.06 -7.45 -20.35
C LYS A 84 7.04 -8.19 -19.01
N GLY A 85 5.99 -8.98 -18.78
CA GLY A 85 5.74 -9.66 -17.51
C GLY A 85 6.95 -10.45 -17.00
N ASN A 86 7.48 -10.03 -15.86
CA ASN A 86 8.51 -10.78 -15.15
C ASN A 86 7.85 -12.03 -14.52
N PRO A 87 8.35 -13.26 -14.76
CA PRO A 87 7.79 -14.48 -14.16
C PRO A 87 7.62 -14.42 -12.64
N ALA A 88 8.51 -13.70 -11.92
CA ALA A 88 8.42 -13.52 -10.49
C ALA A 88 7.21 -12.63 -10.09
N ASN A 89 6.82 -11.66 -10.92
CA ASN A 89 5.62 -10.84 -10.71
C ASN A 89 4.34 -11.63 -11.02
N LEU A 90 4.38 -12.54 -12.01
CA LEU A 90 3.27 -13.44 -12.32
C LEU A 90 2.96 -14.37 -11.13
N ASN A 91 3.98 -14.88 -10.45
CA ASN A 91 3.76 -15.70 -9.25
C ASN A 91 3.13 -14.90 -8.11
N GLY A 92 3.59 -13.68 -7.85
CA GLY A 92 2.97 -12.81 -6.83
C GLY A 92 1.51 -12.48 -7.14
N VAL A 93 1.19 -12.18 -8.40
CA VAL A 93 -0.20 -11.97 -8.84
C VAL A 93 -1.04 -13.25 -8.66
N ARG A 94 -0.49 -14.41 -9.02
CA ARG A 94 -1.18 -15.71 -8.84
C ARG A 94 -1.46 -15.98 -7.37
N LEU A 95 -0.47 -15.81 -6.50
CA LEU A 95 -0.63 -16.02 -5.05
C LEU A 95 -1.63 -15.04 -4.44
N SER A 96 -1.65 -13.78 -4.90
CA SER A 96 -2.63 -12.80 -4.45
C SER A 96 -4.06 -13.15 -4.87
N LEU A 97 -4.24 -13.61 -6.12
CA LEU A 97 -5.55 -14.09 -6.59
C LEU A 97 -6.00 -15.34 -5.83
N GLN A 98 -5.07 -16.26 -5.54
CA GLN A 98 -5.36 -17.45 -4.74
C GLN A 98 -5.79 -17.07 -3.32
N GLN A 99 -5.06 -16.16 -2.65
CA GLN A 99 -5.40 -15.64 -1.32
C GLN A 99 -6.83 -15.08 -1.29
N LEU A 100 -7.19 -14.26 -2.28
CA LEU A 100 -8.52 -13.67 -2.40
C LEU A 100 -9.61 -14.71 -2.72
N HIS A 101 -9.30 -15.67 -3.60
CA HIS A 101 -10.20 -16.76 -3.97
C HIS A 101 -10.52 -17.67 -2.76
N ASP A 102 -9.53 -17.89 -1.90
CA ASP A 102 -9.67 -18.71 -0.68
C ASP A 102 -10.40 -17.97 0.47
N GLY A 103 -10.90 -16.75 0.20
CA GLY A 103 -11.66 -15.95 1.16
C GLY A 103 -10.81 -15.07 2.07
N HIS A 104 -9.50 -14.94 1.80
CA HIS A 104 -8.59 -14.19 2.64
C HIS A 104 -8.29 -12.79 2.08
N PRO A 105 -8.19 -11.76 2.94
CA PRO A 105 -8.00 -10.39 2.50
C PRO A 105 -6.56 -10.07 2.08
N MET A 106 -6.43 -9.04 1.20
CA MET A 106 -5.15 -8.57 0.66
C MET A 106 -5.01 -7.05 0.69
N GLY A 107 -3.80 -6.58 0.97
CA GLY A 107 -3.42 -5.16 0.86
C GLY A 107 -2.50 -4.89 -0.32
N PHE A 108 -2.76 -3.78 -1.01
CA PHE A 108 -1.95 -3.31 -2.13
C PHE A 108 -1.55 -1.84 -1.96
N PHE A 109 -0.34 -1.54 -2.40
CA PHE A 109 0.17 -0.21 -2.67
C PHE A 109 0.29 -0.04 -4.19
N PRO A 110 -0.78 0.38 -4.88
CA PRO A 110 -0.85 0.25 -6.34
C PRO A 110 0.16 1.13 -7.09
N ALA A 111 0.72 2.15 -6.44
CA ALA A 111 1.81 2.96 -7.00
C ALA A 111 3.09 2.14 -7.24
N GLY A 112 3.30 1.02 -6.54
CA GLY A 112 4.47 0.15 -6.64
C GLY A 112 5.79 0.79 -6.21
N ALA A 113 5.76 2.04 -5.77
CA ALA A 113 6.90 2.80 -5.27
C ALA A 113 6.46 3.86 -4.26
N MET A 114 7.38 4.29 -3.41
CA MET A 114 7.12 5.37 -2.45
C MET A 114 6.76 6.68 -3.17
N SER A 115 5.85 7.43 -2.54
CA SER A 115 5.45 8.77 -2.99
C SER A 115 6.68 9.67 -3.26
N PHE A 116 6.53 10.60 -4.16
CA PHE A 116 7.58 11.52 -4.59
C PHE A 116 7.05 12.96 -4.64
N TYR A 117 7.96 13.93 -4.63
CA TYR A 117 7.56 15.30 -4.83
C TYR A 117 7.29 15.57 -6.32
N ASN A 118 6.03 15.81 -6.65
CA ASN A 118 5.61 16.18 -8.00
C ASN A 118 5.74 17.69 -8.17
N LYS A 119 6.59 18.11 -9.13
CA LYS A 119 6.87 19.53 -9.39
C LYS A 119 5.67 20.29 -9.96
N GLU A 120 4.87 19.64 -10.79
CA GLU A 120 3.70 20.23 -11.43
C GLU A 120 2.58 20.45 -10.42
N LYS A 121 2.31 19.43 -9.60
CA LYS A 121 1.29 19.48 -8.54
C LYS A 121 1.78 20.21 -7.27
N LYS A 122 3.07 20.54 -7.18
CA LYS A 122 3.72 21.17 -6.02
C LYS A 122 3.45 20.47 -4.69
N ARG A 123 3.32 19.15 -4.72
CA ARG A 123 3.02 18.32 -3.54
C ARG A 123 3.64 16.93 -3.65
N VAL A 124 3.75 16.27 -2.48
CA VAL A 124 4.08 14.85 -2.43
C VAL A 124 2.84 14.04 -2.81
N CYS A 125 3.01 13.10 -3.72
CA CYS A 125 1.96 12.18 -4.14
C CYS A 125 2.56 10.90 -4.72
N ASP A 126 1.72 9.89 -4.87
CA ASP A 126 2.10 8.64 -5.52
C ASP A 126 2.32 8.82 -7.03
N LEU A 127 3.06 7.88 -7.61
CA LEU A 127 3.04 7.62 -9.04
C LEU A 127 1.63 7.17 -9.47
N SER A 128 1.38 7.22 -10.77
CA SER A 128 0.17 6.62 -11.35
C SER A 128 0.06 5.16 -10.94
N TRP A 129 -1.11 4.74 -10.51
CA TRP A 129 -1.35 3.40 -10.04
C TRP A 129 -1.24 2.37 -11.15
N ALA A 130 -0.57 1.26 -10.86
CA ALA A 130 -0.20 0.25 -11.85
C ALA A 130 -1.44 -0.49 -12.39
N ARG A 131 -1.64 -0.48 -13.71
CA ARG A 131 -2.76 -1.15 -14.37
C ARG A 131 -2.87 -2.64 -14.04
N SER A 132 -1.75 -3.32 -13.81
CA SER A 132 -1.74 -4.73 -13.43
C SER A 132 -2.42 -4.98 -12.08
N VAL A 133 -2.20 -4.10 -11.10
CA VAL A 133 -2.85 -4.16 -9.79
C VAL A 133 -4.33 -3.79 -9.93
N ILE A 134 -4.68 -2.78 -10.71
CA ILE A 134 -6.07 -2.39 -10.97
C ILE A 134 -6.86 -3.52 -11.62
N ARG A 135 -6.30 -4.21 -12.61
CA ARG A 135 -6.90 -5.40 -13.23
C ARG A 135 -7.08 -6.55 -12.24
N LEU A 136 -6.13 -6.75 -11.34
CA LEU A 136 -6.25 -7.75 -10.29
C LEU A 136 -7.44 -7.38 -9.38
N ILE A 137 -7.54 -6.14 -8.92
CA ILE A 137 -8.65 -5.63 -8.09
C ILE A 137 -9.99 -5.88 -8.79
N ARG A 138 -10.13 -5.48 -10.05
CA ARG A 138 -11.37 -5.71 -10.82
C ARG A 138 -11.73 -7.18 -10.93
N LYS A 139 -10.73 -8.03 -11.21
CA LYS A 139 -10.95 -9.48 -11.39
C LYS A 139 -11.24 -10.24 -10.10
N SER A 140 -10.81 -9.71 -8.97
CA SER A 140 -11.02 -10.39 -7.68
C SER A 140 -12.47 -10.37 -7.23
N ASN A 141 -13.28 -9.44 -7.75
CA ASN A 141 -14.70 -9.34 -7.46
C ASN A 141 -15.03 -9.30 -5.95
N VAL A 142 -14.25 -8.52 -5.19
CA VAL A 142 -14.39 -8.32 -3.74
C VAL A 142 -14.42 -6.82 -3.42
N PRO A 143 -15.01 -6.43 -2.26
CA PRO A 143 -15.04 -5.01 -1.87
C PRO A 143 -13.65 -4.46 -1.62
N VAL A 144 -13.48 -3.14 -1.83
CA VAL A 144 -12.22 -2.43 -1.66
C VAL A 144 -12.33 -1.38 -0.56
N TYR A 145 -11.37 -1.37 0.34
CA TYR A 145 -11.25 -0.42 1.45
C TYR A 145 -10.07 0.52 1.19
N PRO A 146 -10.31 1.81 0.89
CA PRO A 146 -9.26 2.81 0.78
C PRO A 146 -8.61 3.06 2.14
N VAL A 147 -7.27 3.16 2.18
CA VAL A 147 -6.53 3.51 3.39
C VAL A 147 -5.54 4.62 3.05
N TYR A 148 -5.65 5.75 3.73
CA TYR A 148 -4.78 6.88 3.48
C TYR A 148 -3.82 7.11 4.66
N PHE A 149 -2.53 7.10 4.38
CA PHE A 149 -1.47 7.45 5.32
C PHE A 149 -1.13 8.94 5.18
N ASP A 150 -1.47 9.73 6.19
CA ASP A 150 -1.14 11.15 6.24
C ASP A 150 0.20 11.36 6.92
N PHE A 151 1.24 11.12 6.19
CA PHE A 151 2.61 11.30 6.63
C PHE A 151 3.55 11.56 5.43
N GLN A 152 4.75 12.04 5.72
CA GLN A 152 5.77 12.27 4.68
C GLN A 152 7.16 11.93 5.21
N ASN A 153 8.05 11.60 4.29
CA ASN A 153 9.48 11.54 4.53
C ASN A 153 10.06 12.96 4.66
N SER A 154 11.33 13.09 4.98
CA SER A 154 11.97 14.39 5.11
C SER A 154 12.06 15.12 3.76
N ASP A 155 12.13 16.47 3.79
CA ASP A 155 12.35 17.27 2.59
C ASP A 155 13.66 16.89 1.90
N PHE A 156 14.66 16.52 2.69
CA PHE A 156 15.95 16.04 2.18
C PHE A 156 15.80 14.73 1.37
N PHE A 157 14.93 13.81 1.83
CA PHE A 157 14.61 12.59 1.09
C PHE A 157 14.02 12.91 -0.29
N TYR A 158 13.06 13.82 -0.35
CA TYR A 158 12.45 14.23 -1.62
C TYR A 158 13.44 15.02 -2.51
N TRP A 159 14.30 15.84 -1.92
CA TRP A 159 15.35 16.54 -2.63
C TRP A 159 16.33 15.56 -3.30
N LEU A 160 16.79 14.54 -2.58
CA LEU A 160 17.62 13.46 -3.14
C LEU A 160 16.92 12.76 -4.32
N GLY A 161 15.62 12.54 -4.24
CA GLY A 161 14.83 11.95 -5.32
C GLY A 161 14.77 12.81 -6.59
N ARG A 162 15.05 14.10 -6.48
CA ARG A 162 15.16 15.02 -7.64
C ARG A 162 16.49 14.87 -8.37
N ILE A 163 17.52 14.35 -7.67
CA ILE A 163 18.85 14.09 -8.23
C ILE A 163 18.89 12.66 -8.78
N SER A 164 18.56 11.67 -7.95
CA SER A 164 18.57 10.26 -8.32
C SER A 164 17.64 9.44 -7.42
N TRP A 165 16.83 8.59 -8.04
CA TRP A 165 15.95 7.66 -7.29
C TRP A 165 16.77 6.61 -6.54
N GLN A 166 17.93 6.21 -7.04
CA GLN A 166 18.84 5.25 -6.41
C GLN A 166 19.40 5.82 -5.10
N ILE A 167 19.89 7.06 -5.13
CA ILE A 167 20.42 7.75 -3.95
C ILE A 167 19.31 7.95 -2.91
N ARG A 168 18.12 8.33 -3.33
CA ARG A 168 16.95 8.40 -2.44
C ARG A 168 16.66 7.08 -1.76
N THR A 169 16.74 5.96 -2.50
CA THR A 169 16.46 4.62 -1.97
C THR A 169 17.48 4.22 -0.88
N LEU A 170 18.75 4.59 -1.03
CA LEU A 170 19.75 4.36 0.00
C LEU A 170 19.48 5.11 1.32
N ARG A 171 18.70 6.20 1.25
CA ARG A 171 18.30 6.98 2.43
C ARG A 171 17.14 6.35 3.22
N VAL A 172 16.39 5.39 2.67
CA VAL A 172 15.20 4.79 3.31
C VAL A 172 15.47 4.29 4.74
N PRO A 173 16.56 3.57 5.05
CA PRO A 173 16.83 3.14 6.42
C PRO A 173 16.92 4.32 7.40
N ALA A 174 17.59 5.40 7.00
CA ALA A 174 17.71 6.60 7.85
C ALA A 174 16.36 7.31 8.04
N GLU A 175 15.47 7.25 7.06
CA GLU A 175 14.11 7.81 7.18
C GLU A 175 13.26 7.04 8.21
N ILE A 176 13.50 5.74 8.42
CA ILE A 176 12.84 4.96 9.46
C ILE A 176 13.20 5.54 10.85
N PHE A 177 14.49 5.77 11.10
CA PHE A 177 14.96 6.31 12.38
C PHE A 177 14.55 7.77 12.62
N ASN A 178 14.46 8.58 11.57
CA ASN A 178 13.97 9.96 11.64
C ASN A 178 12.51 10.08 12.13
N LYS A 179 11.77 8.99 12.15
CA LYS A 179 10.37 8.96 12.56
C LYS A 179 10.17 8.52 14.01
N LYS A 180 11.25 8.26 14.71
CA LYS A 180 11.21 7.85 16.12
C LYS A 180 10.34 8.81 16.95
N GLY A 181 9.39 8.26 17.69
CA GLY A 181 8.49 9.01 18.56
C GLY A 181 7.40 9.80 17.84
N ARG A 182 7.33 9.77 16.49
CA ARG A 182 6.29 10.46 15.72
C ARG A 182 5.03 9.60 15.63
N THR A 183 3.93 10.26 15.29
CA THR A 183 2.62 9.61 15.06
C THR A 183 2.23 9.77 13.60
N VAL A 184 1.81 8.68 12.98
CA VAL A 184 1.25 8.64 11.63
C VAL A 184 -0.27 8.67 11.75
N ASP A 185 -0.94 9.60 11.11
CA ASP A 185 -2.40 9.59 11.01
C ASP A 185 -2.81 8.68 9.85
N VAL A 186 -3.70 7.71 10.13
CA VAL A 186 -4.18 6.72 9.16
C VAL A 186 -5.69 6.81 9.08
N TYR A 187 -6.20 7.07 7.89
CA TYR A 187 -7.63 7.24 7.63
C TYR A 187 -8.15 6.01 6.88
N ILE A 188 -9.17 5.38 7.44
CA ILE A 188 -9.87 4.27 6.80
C ILE A 188 -11.06 4.85 6.02
N GLY A 189 -11.06 4.68 4.71
CA GLY A 189 -12.15 5.13 3.86
C GLY A 189 -13.34 4.16 3.89
N ASN A 190 -14.51 4.66 3.48
CA ASN A 190 -15.68 3.81 3.32
C ASN A 190 -15.44 2.73 2.27
N PRO A 191 -15.99 1.52 2.47
CA PRO A 191 -15.86 0.43 1.51
C PRO A 191 -16.48 0.83 0.16
N ILE A 192 -15.80 0.42 -0.91
CA ILE A 192 -16.26 0.54 -2.29
C ILE A 192 -16.78 -0.84 -2.68
N SER A 193 -18.04 -0.90 -3.09
CA SER A 193 -18.68 -2.17 -3.41
C SER A 193 -18.18 -2.76 -4.73
N VAL A 194 -18.45 -4.03 -4.94
CA VAL A 194 -18.13 -4.72 -6.20
C VAL A 194 -18.88 -4.08 -7.35
N GLU A 195 -20.14 -3.72 -7.15
CA GLU A 195 -20.99 -3.08 -8.14
C GLU A 195 -20.43 -1.73 -8.58
N GLU A 196 -19.97 -0.92 -7.63
CA GLU A 196 -19.32 0.38 -7.93
C GLU A 196 -18.05 0.17 -8.78
N ILE A 197 -17.22 -0.83 -8.44
CA ILE A 197 -15.99 -1.15 -9.17
C ILE A 197 -16.29 -1.62 -10.59
N GLN A 198 -17.29 -2.50 -10.76
CA GLN A 198 -17.65 -3.07 -12.05
C GLN A 198 -18.40 -2.07 -12.97
N ALA A 199 -19.08 -1.08 -12.39
CA ALA A 199 -19.76 -0.02 -13.14
C ALA A 199 -18.78 0.94 -13.85
N ILE A 200 -17.51 0.99 -13.43
CA ILE A 200 -16.50 1.86 -14.05
C ILE A 200 -16.02 1.22 -15.36
N PRO A 201 -16.07 1.95 -16.52
CA PRO A 201 -15.90 1.34 -17.84
C PRO A 201 -14.54 0.69 -18.09
N ASP A 202 -13.46 1.34 -17.67
CA ASP A 202 -12.09 0.89 -17.96
C ASP A 202 -11.13 0.98 -16.76
N ASP A 203 -9.98 0.33 -16.90
CA ASP A 203 -8.98 0.24 -15.83
C ASP A 203 -8.31 1.59 -15.52
N THR A 204 -8.27 2.53 -16.45
CA THR A 204 -7.68 3.86 -16.22
C THR A 204 -8.60 4.68 -15.34
N GLN A 205 -9.88 4.73 -15.69
CA GLN A 205 -10.89 5.40 -14.87
C GLN A 205 -11.03 4.75 -13.48
N LEU A 206 -10.92 3.41 -13.39
CA LEU A 206 -10.93 2.73 -12.10
C LEU A 206 -9.70 3.10 -11.26
N ALA A 207 -8.51 3.22 -11.87
CA ALA A 207 -7.32 3.66 -11.15
C ALA A 207 -7.50 5.08 -10.58
N ASP A 208 -8.01 6.01 -11.40
CA ASP A 208 -8.25 7.39 -11.00
C ASP A 208 -9.31 7.47 -9.89
N PHE A 209 -10.38 6.69 -9.99
CA PHE A 209 -11.44 6.60 -8.99
C PHE A 209 -10.91 6.09 -7.65
N LEU A 210 -10.21 4.96 -7.63
CA LEU A 210 -9.65 4.38 -6.41
C LEU A 210 -8.59 5.30 -5.79
N TYR A 211 -7.77 5.94 -6.62
CA TYR A 211 -6.82 6.96 -6.19
C TYR A 211 -7.54 8.13 -5.49
N ALA A 212 -8.56 8.69 -6.15
CA ALA A 212 -9.34 9.80 -5.61
C ALA A 212 -10.02 9.43 -4.28
N LYS A 213 -10.66 8.24 -4.20
CA LYS A 213 -11.28 7.72 -2.97
C LYS A 213 -10.27 7.56 -1.83
N THR A 214 -9.05 7.07 -2.14
CA THR A 214 -7.99 6.93 -1.12
C THR A 214 -7.55 8.29 -0.59
N TYR A 215 -7.30 9.26 -1.46
CA TYR A 215 -6.84 10.59 -1.04
C TYR A 215 -7.94 11.45 -0.41
N SER A 216 -9.21 11.18 -0.67
CA SER A 216 -10.34 11.85 -0.01
C SER A 216 -10.74 11.23 1.33
N SER A 217 -10.17 10.09 1.73
CA SER A 217 -10.45 9.46 3.04
C SER A 217 -10.04 10.33 4.23
N LYS A 218 -9.21 11.35 4.01
CA LYS A 218 -8.82 12.34 5.02
C LYS A 218 -9.91 13.39 5.29
N GLN A 219 -10.90 13.53 4.41
CA GLN A 219 -12.00 14.50 4.53
C GLN A 219 -13.18 13.88 5.25
#